data_0ec1aca7b657a5735fe621f864164856
#
_entry.id   0ec1aca7b657a5735fe621f864164856
#
_cell.length_a   1.000
_cell.length_b   1.000
_cell.length_c   1.000
_cell.angle_alpha   90.00
_cell.angle_beta   90.00
_cell.angle_gamma   90.00
#
_symmetry.space_group_name_H-M   'P 1'
#
loop_
_entity.id
_entity.type
_entity.pdbx_description
1 polymer ?
#
loop_
_entity_poly.entity_id
_entity_poly.type
_entity_poly.pdbx_seq_one_letter_code
_entity_poly.pdbx_strand_id
1 'polypeptide(L)'
;MKSGGQKTGYWWIVIWAIASIVFAFVLHCLFSIDAKEPFWQAKWGAGDILTYTSSIILGLLALWQNQRFKTENDEAQTRLEKLSVRANELQITSKMIEHENERISMLREAFQNFYDACSCSSIVSDFGPLSKPDETYSTNSALKANHIRTSFQVLFQQLNLDTDNGSLANEVVKNAKLLLMSATKLILSFTIDKGRTLDEKQKEEYRQTVKMQLQLEETLCKQFYTYLTELEKERNSLIFENYTLDELQAIYRQKELYQEKAQK
;
A
#
# COMPACT_ATOMS: atom_id res chain seq x y z
N MET A 1 7.03 -26.36 17.57
CA MET A 1 8.50 -26.25 17.58
C MET A 1 9.09 -27.53 18.16
N LYS A 2 9.61 -28.42 17.35
CA LYS A 2 10.28 -29.65 17.82
C LYS A 2 11.78 -29.56 17.51
N SER A 3 12.57 -29.22 18.50
CA SER A 3 14.04 -29.20 18.43
C SER A 3 14.62 -30.60 18.69
N GLY A 4 14.17 -31.60 17.93
CA GLY A 4 14.55 -33.01 18.14
C GLY A 4 15.59 -33.59 17.21
N GLY A 5 16.01 -32.87 16.15
CA GLY A 5 16.80 -33.47 15.06
C GLY A 5 18.33 -33.33 15.12
N GLN A 6 18.86 -32.48 15.99
CA GLN A 6 20.28 -32.10 15.93
C GLN A 6 21.24 -33.00 16.76
N LYS A 7 20.73 -33.83 17.66
CA LYS A 7 21.60 -34.67 18.52
C LYS A 7 22.13 -35.93 17.88
N THR A 8 21.54 -36.42 16.80
CA THR A 8 21.93 -37.67 16.15
C THR A 8 23.19 -37.56 15.27
N GLY A 9 23.50 -36.37 14.72
CA GLY A 9 24.66 -36.16 13.83
C GLY A 9 26.02 -36.28 14.54
N TYR A 10 26.10 -35.82 15.79
CA TYR A 10 27.39 -35.83 16.53
C TYR A 10 27.80 -37.22 16.99
N TRP A 11 26.88 -38.11 17.32
CA TRP A 11 27.18 -39.47 17.76
C TRP A 11 27.88 -40.28 16.67
N TRP A 12 27.51 -40.14 15.42
CA TRP A 12 28.17 -40.82 14.33
C TRP A 12 29.66 -40.40 14.15
N ILE A 13 29.94 -39.12 14.32
CA ILE A 13 31.33 -38.61 14.24
C ILE A 13 32.17 -39.17 15.39
N VAL A 14 31.59 -39.19 16.60
CA VAL A 14 32.24 -39.74 17.79
C VAL A 14 32.50 -41.25 17.60
N ILE A 15 31.51 -42.00 17.08
CA ILE A 15 31.65 -43.43 16.80
C ILE A 15 32.76 -43.70 15.78
N TRP A 16 32.82 -42.94 14.68
CA TRP A 16 33.87 -43.05 13.69
C TRP A 16 35.25 -42.65 14.20
N ALA A 17 35.34 -41.65 15.05
CA ALA A 17 36.60 -41.27 15.68
C ALA A 17 37.11 -42.38 16.62
N ILE A 18 36.24 -42.96 17.45
CA ILE A 18 36.58 -44.09 18.31
C ILE A 18 36.96 -45.30 17.48
N ALA A 19 36.22 -45.63 16.42
CA ALA A 19 36.53 -46.74 15.51
C ALA A 19 37.88 -46.56 14.85
N SER A 20 38.27 -45.37 14.43
CA SER A 20 39.58 -45.05 13.87
C SER A 20 40.73 -45.26 14.88
N ILE A 21 40.52 -44.85 16.13
CA ILE A 21 41.52 -45.03 17.20
C ILE A 21 41.68 -46.52 17.52
N VAL A 22 40.56 -47.25 17.64
CA VAL A 22 40.56 -48.68 17.88
C VAL A 22 41.24 -49.44 16.73
N PHE A 23 40.95 -49.07 15.48
CA PHE A 23 41.56 -49.64 14.29
C PHE A 23 43.08 -49.39 14.25
N ALA A 24 43.53 -48.17 14.55
CA ALA A 24 44.94 -47.84 14.63
C ALA A 24 45.65 -48.64 15.75
N PHE A 25 45.00 -48.85 16.89
CA PHE A 25 45.52 -49.67 17.98
C PHE A 25 45.61 -51.14 17.63
N VAL A 26 44.58 -51.68 16.96
CA VAL A 26 44.59 -53.07 16.44
C VAL A 26 45.70 -53.29 15.39
N LEU A 27 45.88 -52.33 14.49
CA LEU A 27 47.01 -52.36 13.55
C LEU A 27 48.35 -52.36 14.27
N HIS A 28 48.52 -51.45 15.27
CA HIS A 28 49.74 -51.40 16.06
C HIS A 28 50.03 -52.73 16.78
N CYS A 29 49.05 -53.39 17.37
CA CYS A 29 49.16 -54.69 18.00
C CYS A 29 49.53 -55.79 16.99
N LEU A 30 48.87 -55.80 15.79
CA LEU A 30 49.16 -56.73 14.74
C LEU A 30 50.60 -56.62 14.19
N PHE A 31 51.12 -55.41 14.10
CA PHE A 31 52.49 -55.14 13.67
C PHE A 31 53.55 -55.28 14.80
N SER A 32 53.14 -55.35 16.06
CA SER A 32 54.01 -55.63 17.18
C SER A 32 54.28 -57.16 17.34
N ILE A 33 53.53 -58.03 16.67
CA ILE A 33 53.71 -59.47 16.69
C ILE A 33 54.84 -59.80 15.76
N ASP A 34 55.92 -60.35 16.31
CA ASP A 34 57.08 -60.82 15.53
C ASP A 34 56.70 -62.04 14.61
N ALA A 35 56.40 -61.72 13.38
CA ALA A 35 56.02 -62.74 12.39
C ALA A 35 57.26 -63.45 11.90
N LYS A 36 57.33 -64.79 12.05
CA LYS A 36 58.43 -65.64 11.61
C LYS A 36 58.58 -65.67 10.09
N GLU A 37 57.60 -65.19 9.30
CA GLU A 37 57.64 -65.18 7.85
C GLU A 37 57.82 -63.79 7.31
N PRO A 38 58.70 -63.52 6.32
CA PRO A 38 59.01 -62.20 5.77
C PRO A 38 57.81 -61.57 5.01
N PHE A 39 56.80 -62.35 4.62
CA PHE A 39 55.64 -61.91 3.92
C PHE A 39 54.70 -61.12 4.81
N TRP A 40 54.68 -61.40 6.12
CA TRP A 40 53.84 -60.75 7.10
C TRP A 40 54.48 -59.55 7.83
N GLN A 41 55.76 -59.25 7.50
CA GLN A 41 56.44 -58.10 8.02
C GLN A 41 56.00 -56.82 7.29
N ALA A 42 55.08 -56.11 7.82
CA ALA A 42 54.70 -54.77 7.28
C ALA A 42 55.87 -53.83 7.46
N LYS A 43 56.40 -53.29 6.37
CA LYS A 43 57.43 -52.22 6.38
C LYS A 43 56.92 -50.84 6.64
N TRP A 44 55.90 -50.72 7.47
CA TRP A 44 55.27 -49.40 7.83
C TRP A 44 55.95 -48.86 9.06
N GLY A 45 56.49 -47.63 8.96
CA GLY A 45 57.03 -46.90 10.08
C GLY A 45 55.93 -46.23 10.93
N ALA A 46 56.23 -45.92 12.15
CA ALA A 46 55.32 -45.19 13.00
C ALA A 46 54.85 -43.85 12.38
N GLY A 47 55.68 -43.24 11.52
CA GLY A 47 55.34 -42.04 10.76
C GLY A 47 54.22 -42.23 9.74
N ASP A 48 54.21 -43.43 9.09
CA ASP A 48 53.18 -43.72 8.05
C ASP A 48 51.78 -43.88 8.70
N ILE A 49 51.74 -44.55 9.86
CA ILE A 49 50.50 -44.73 10.62
C ILE A 49 49.97 -43.35 11.11
N LEU A 50 50.88 -42.50 11.59
CA LEU A 50 50.50 -41.16 12.03
C LEU A 50 49.96 -40.29 10.89
N THR A 51 50.62 -40.35 9.72
CA THR A 51 50.20 -39.62 8.52
C THR A 51 48.83 -40.11 8.01
N TYR A 52 48.60 -41.40 8.00
CA TYR A 52 47.33 -41.99 7.60
C TYR A 52 46.18 -41.59 8.55
N THR A 53 46.45 -41.70 9.86
CA THR A 53 45.45 -41.34 10.88
C THR A 53 45.12 -39.84 10.83
N SER A 54 46.13 -39.00 10.67
CA SER A 54 45.93 -37.53 10.53
C SER A 54 45.13 -37.20 9.27
N SER A 55 45.36 -37.88 8.15
CA SER A 55 44.62 -37.68 6.90
C SER A 55 43.13 -38.04 7.05
N ILE A 56 42.82 -39.13 7.77
CA ILE A 56 41.43 -39.53 8.06
C ILE A 56 40.77 -38.50 8.96
N ILE A 57 41.44 -38.06 10.01
CA ILE A 57 40.91 -37.07 10.94
C ILE A 57 40.61 -35.73 10.19
N LEU A 58 41.55 -35.27 9.37
CA LEU A 58 41.35 -34.05 8.57
C LEU A 58 40.20 -34.20 7.58
N GLY A 59 40.08 -35.36 6.91
CA GLY A 59 38.98 -35.69 6.01
C GLY A 59 37.60 -35.65 6.73
N LEU A 60 37.50 -36.25 7.92
CA LEU A 60 36.31 -36.23 8.74
C LEU A 60 35.95 -34.82 9.22
N LEU A 61 36.96 -34.04 9.61
CA LEU A 61 36.80 -32.66 10.05
C LEU A 61 36.30 -31.76 8.89
N ALA A 62 36.84 -31.96 7.71
CA ALA A 62 36.42 -31.27 6.49
C ALA A 62 34.95 -31.60 6.12
N LEU A 63 34.56 -32.89 6.19
CA LEU A 63 33.17 -33.30 5.97
C LEU A 63 32.21 -32.70 7.01
N TRP A 64 32.63 -32.71 8.27
CA TRP A 64 31.83 -32.10 9.33
C TRP A 64 31.66 -30.58 9.15
N GLN A 65 32.74 -29.87 8.82
CA GLN A 65 32.69 -28.45 8.52
C GLN A 65 31.77 -28.16 7.34
N ASN A 66 31.90 -28.95 6.26
CA ASN A 66 31.07 -28.78 5.07
C ASN A 66 29.59 -29.01 5.33
N GLN A 67 29.22 -30.02 6.14
CA GLN A 67 27.84 -30.24 6.55
C GLN A 67 27.32 -29.10 7.40
N ARG A 68 28.14 -28.60 8.33
CA ARG A 68 27.78 -27.46 9.17
C ARG A 68 27.54 -26.18 8.34
N PHE A 69 28.49 -25.88 7.42
CA PHE A 69 28.31 -24.72 6.51
C PHE A 69 27.08 -24.87 5.63
N LYS A 70 26.80 -26.07 5.14
CA LYS A 70 25.56 -26.27 4.36
C LYS A 70 24.32 -25.98 5.18
N THR A 71 24.23 -26.49 6.40
CA THR A 71 23.06 -26.24 7.28
C THR A 71 22.91 -24.74 7.63
N GLU A 72 24.02 -24.09 7.99
CA GLU A 72 24.03 -22.65 8.30
C GLU A 72 23.64 -21.81 7.06
N ASN A 73 24.08 -22.21 5.87
CA ASN A 73 23.75 -21.55 4.61
C ASN A 73 22.27 -21.73 4.24
N ASP A 74 21.73 -22.95 4.38
CA ASP A 74 20.32 -23.25 4.12
C ASP A 74 19.39 -22.46 5.08
N GLU A 75 19.78 -22.36 6.37
CA GLU A 75 19.06 -21.53 7.33
C GLU A 75 19.13 -20.03 6.99
N ALA A 76 20.31 -19.54 6.58
CA ALA A 76 20.49 -18.15 6.17
C ALA A 76 19.66 -17.84 4.91
N GLN A 77 19.67 -18.74 3.93
CA GLN A 77 18.86 -18.59 2.71
C GLN A 77 17.36 -18.56 3.02
N THR A 78 16.88 -19.45 3.89
CA THR A 78 15.46 -19.45 4.32
C THR A 78 15.08 -18.15 5.04
N ARG A 79 15.99 -17.58 5.84
CA ARG A 79 15.77 -16.27 6.48
C ARG A 79 15.73 -15.14 5.46
N LEU A 80 16.63 -15.15 4.47
CA LEU A 80 16.66 -14.15 3.39
C LEU A 80 15.39 -14.21 2.54
N GLU A 81 14.91 -15.40 2.19
CA GLU A 81 13.63 -15.57 1.47
C GLU A 81 12.47 -14.97 2.26
N LYS A 82 12.35 -15.27 3.56
CA LYS A 82 11.30 -14.70 4.41
C LYS A 82 11.39 -13.17 4.51
N LEU A 83 12.60 -12.63 4.62
CA LEU A 83 12.81 -11.18 4.64
C LEU A 83 12.47 -10.53 3.30
N SER A 84 12.82 -11.18 2.19
CA SER A 84 12.49 -10.72 0.84
C SER A 84 10.97 -10.66 0.61
N VAL A 85 10.24 -11.72 1.00
CA VAL A 85 8.77 -11.74 0.92
C VAL A 85 8.18 -10.59 1.74
N ARG A 86 8.64 -10.42 2.98
CA ARG A 86 8.14 -9.37 3.87
C ARG A 86 8.48 -7.96 3.37
N ALA A 87 9.65 -7.78 2.77
CA ALA A 87 10.03 -6.51 2.14
C ALA A 87 9.12 -6.18 0.94
N ASN A 88 8.78 -7.17 0.12
CA ASN A 88 7.85 -7.01 -0.99
C ASN A 88 6.43 -6.66 -0.50
N GLU A 89 5.93 -7.32 0.55
CA GLU A 89 4.64 -7.01 1.18
C GLU A 89 4.60 -5.54 1.63
N LEU A 90 5.62 -5.09 2.36
CA LEU A 90 5.73 -3.71 2.83
C LEU A 90 5.81 -2.71 1.67
N GLN A 91 6.54 -3.04 0.60
CA GLN A 91 6.66 -2.18 -0.56
C GLN A 91 5.31 -2.01 -1.30
N ILE A 92 4.56 -3.10 -1.47
CA ILE A 92 3.23 -3.05 -2.10
C ILE A 92 2.27 -2.24 -1.23
N THR A 93 2.23 -2.52 0.07
CA THR A 93 1.38 -1.76 1.02
C THR A 93 1.70 -0.27 1.01
N SER A 94 3.00 0.09 1.02
CA SER A 94 3.43 1.49 0.95
C SER A 94 2.95 2.18 -0.33
N LYS A 95 3.09 1.53 -1.49
CA LYS A 95 2.59 2.08 -2.76
C LYS A 95 1.06 2.24 -2.77
N MET A 96 0.33 1.29 -2.19
CA MET A 96 -1.13 1.38 -2.09
C MET A 96 -1.56 2.57 -1.22
N ILE A 97 -0.89 2.77 -0.08
CA ILE A 97 -1.16 3.89 0.81
C ILE A 97 -0.83 5.22 0.13
N GLU A 98 0.30 5.31 -0.55
CA GLU A 98 0.70 6.50 -1.31
C GLU A 98 -0.35 6.86 -2.36
N HIS A 99 -0.79 5.87 -3.12
CA HIS A 99 -1.83 6.02 -4.13
C HIS A 99 -3.18 6.47 -3.54
N GLU A 100 -3.62 5.89 -2.41
CA GLU A 100 -4.85 6.33 -1.74
C GLU A 100 -4.73 7.75 -1.16
N ASN A 101 -3.56 8.13 -0.66
CA ASN A 101 -3.30 9.50 -0.22
C ASN A 101 -3.40 10.50 -1.36
N GLU A 102 -2.83 10.18 -2.52
CA GLU A 102 -2.90 11.00 -3.71
C GLU A 102 -4.35 11.16 -4.19
N ARG A 103 -5.10 10.05 -4.23
CA ARG A 103 -6.52 10.05 -4.58
C ARG A 103 -7.36 10.92 -3.65
N ILE A 104 -7.20 10.76 -2.33
CA ILE A 104 -7.89 11.58 -1.32
C ILE A 104 -7.53 13.06 -1.47
N SER A 105 -6.26 13.37 -1.78
CA SER A 105 -5.80 14.74 -1.99
C SER A 105 -6.45 15.36 -3.23
N MET A 106 -6.45 14.64 -4.37
CA MET A 106 -7.12 15.10 -5.60
C MET A 106 -8.61 15.31 -5.41
N LEU A 107 -9.27 14.42 -4.67
CA LEU A 107 -10.68 14.55 -4.37
C LEU A 107 -10.99 15.77 -3.47
N ARG A 108 -10.15 16.04 -2.48
CA ARG A 108 -10.28 17.25 -1.65
C ARG A 108 -10.10 18.51 -2.46
N GLU A 109 -9.11 18.56 -3.32
CA GLU A 109 -8.86 19.71 -4.19
C GLU A 109 -10.02 19.93 -5.17
N ALA A 110 -10.51 18.87 -5.81
CA ALA A 110 -11.67 18.94 -6.71
C ALA A 110 -12.93 19.44 -5.98
N PHE A 111 -13.18 18.96 -4.76
CA PHE A 111 -14.29 19.41 -3.94
C PHE A 111 -14.14 20.88 -3.54
N GLN A 112 -12.97 21.30 -3.07
CA GLN A 112 -12.71 22.67 -2.68
C GLN A 112 -12.92 23.64 -3.85
N ASN A 113 -12.38 23.31 -5.01
CA ASN A 113 -12.54 24.11 -6.23
C ASN A 113 -14.03 24.24 -6.63
N PHE A 114 -14.78 23.15 -6.54
CA PHE A 114 -16.22 23.18 -6.81
C PHE A 114 -16.99 24.00 -5.75
N TYR A 115 -16.69 23.76 -4.48
CA TYR A 115 -17.35 24.45 -3.37
C TYR A 115 -17.12 25.97 -3.43
N ASP A 116 -15.88 26.40 -3.64
CA ASP A 116 -15.52 27.82 -3.75
C ASP A 116 -16.19 28.47 -4.96
N ALA A 117 -16.28 27.76 -6.08
CA ALA A 117 -16.97 28.25 -7.25
C ALA A 117 -18.48 28.43 -7.03
N CYS A 118 -19.11 27.52 -6.27
CA CYS A 118 -20.55 27.50 -5.98
C CYS A 118 -20.95 28.31 -4.75
N SER A 119 -19.99 28.74 -3.91
CA SER A 119 -20.32 29.36 -2.62
C SER A 119 -21.18 30.58 -2.79
N CYS A 120 -22.21 30.66 -1.96
CA CYS A 120 -23.13 31.78 -1.93
C CYS A 120 -22.43 33.13 -1.70
N SER A 121 -21.40 33.13 -0.85
CA SER A 121 -20.58 34.31 -0.59
C SER A 121 -19.86 34.82 -1.82
N SER A 122 -19.25 33.91 -2.60
CA SER A 122 -18.57 34.23 -3.87
C SER A 122 -19.57 34.77 -4.91
N ILE A 123 -20.72 34.10 -5.08
CA ILE A 123 -21.73 34.51 -6.06
C ILE A 123 -22.33 35.89 -5.68
N VAL A 124 -22.64 36.11 -4.41
CA VAL A 124 -23.20 37.39 -3.94
C VAL A 124 -22.17 38.50 -4.02
N SER A 125 -20.90 38.23 -3.76
CA SER A 125 -19.82 39.21 -3.92
C SER A 125 -19.66 39.63 -5.38
N ASP A 126 -19.69 38.69 -6.30
CA ASP A 126 -19.44 38.91 -7.73
C ASP A 126 -20.66 39.54 -8.43
N PHE A 127 -21.86 39.11 -8.08
CA PHE A 127 -23.10 39.42 -8.80
C PHE A 127 -24.23 40.02 -7.96
N GLY A 128 -24.03 40.14 -6.65
CA GLY A 128 -25.07 40.65 -5.75
C GLY A 128 -25.45 42.10 -5.97
N PRO A 129 -26.44 42.61 -5.22
CA PRO A 129 -26.99 43.96 -5.38
C PRO A 129 -25.99 45.11 -5.19
N LEU A 130 -24.87 44.83 -4.49
CA LEU A 130 -23.81 45.82 -4.23
C LEU A 130 -22.74 45.87 -5.34
N SER A 131 -22.73 44.90 -6.25
CA SER A 131 -21.77 44.89 -7.35
C SER A 131 -22.17 45.91 -8.39
N LYS A 132 -21.23 46.80 -8.80
CA LYS A 132 -21.50 47.80 -9.84
C LYS A 132 -21.71 47.15 -11.17
N PRO A 133 -22.72 47.57 -11.97
CA PRO A 133 -22.89 47.04 -13.33
C PRO A 133 -21.74 47.53 -14.20
N ASP A 134 -21.01 46.60 -14.78
CA ASP A 134 -20.02 46.80 -15.77
C ASP A 134 -20.47 46.18 -17.11
N GLU A 135 -20.01 46.69 -18.26
CA GLU A 135 -20.36 46.17 -19.58
C GLU A 135 -20.00 44.66 -19.75
N THR A 136 -19.03 44.22 -18.95
CA THR A 136 -18.57 42.81 -18.94
C THR A 136 -19.39 41.88 -18.06
N TYR A 137 -20.42 42.40 -17.34
CA TYR A 137 -21.18 41.66 -16.33
C TYR A 137 -21.86 40.39 -16.87
N SER A 138 -22.48 40.48 -18.04
CA SER A 138 -23.13 39.33 -18.69
C SER A 138 -22.08 38.24 -19.09
N THR A 139 -20.92 38.69 -19.57
CA THR A 139 -19.81 37.80 -19.92
C THR A 139 -19.24 37.14 -18.65
N ASN A 140 -19.06 37.89 -17.58
CA ASN A 140 -18.57 37.40 -16.29
C ASN A 140 -19.53 36.38 -15.65
N SER A 141 -20.87 36.59 -15.77
CA SER A 141 -21.86 35.62 -15.30
C SER A 141 -21.81 34.31 -16.07
N ALA A 142 -21.65 34.36 -17.39
CA ALA A 142 -21.49 33.19 -18.23
C ALA A 142 -20.18 32.44 -17.93
N LEU A 143 -19.07 33.17 -17.74
CA LEU A 143 -17.78 32.60 -17.35
C LEU A 143 -17.85 31.90 -15.98
N LYS A 144 -18.49 32.53 -14.99
CA LYS A 144 -18.67 31.94 -13.65
C LYS A 144 -19.54 30.68 -13.72
N ALA A 145 -20.65 30.70 -14.44
CA ALA A 145 -21.50 29.52 -14.62
C ALA A 145 -20.76 28.37 -15.30
N ASN A 146 -19.93 28.69 -16.31
CA ASN A 146 -19.08 27.69 -16.96
C ASN A 146 -18.01 27.14 -16.01
N HIS A 147 -17.39 28.00 -15.21
CA HIS A 147 -16.40 27.57 -14.20
C HIS A 147 -17.01 26.62 -13.16
N ILE A 148 -18.20 26.93 -12.64
CA ILE A 148 -18.94 26.05 -11.73
C ILE A 148 -19.20 24.69 -12.39
N ARG A 149 -19.66 24.69 -13.66
CA ARG A 149 -19.92 23.47 -14.40
C ARG A 149 -18.67 22.62 -14.59
N THR A 150 -17.55 23.25 -14.94
CA THR A 150 -16.28 22.55 -15.16
C THR A 150 -15.75 21.97 -13.85
N SER A 151 -15.78 22.73 -12.76
CA SER A 151 -15.39 22.25 -11.43
C SER A 151 -16.27 21.09 -10.96
N PHE A 152 -17.57 21.11 -11.25
CA PHE A 152 -18.46 19.98 -10.99
C PHE A 152 -18.07 18.74 -11.80
N GLN A 153 -17.71 18.90 -13.08
CA GLN A 153 -17.29 17.76 -13.92
C GLN A 153 -16.02 17.08 -13.36
N VAL A 154 -15.05 17.87 -12.91
CA VAL A 154 -13.84 17.34 -12.27
C VAL A 154 -14.18 16.59 -11.00
N LEU A 155 -15.00 17.18 -10.11
CA LEU A 155 -15.45 16.52 -8.88
C LEU A 155 -16.22 15.23 -9.18
N PHE A 156 -17.12 15.26 -10.17
CA PHE A 156 -17.89 14.08 -10.57
C PHE A 156 -17.02 12.95 -11.09
N GLN A 157 -15.99 13.27 -11.88
CA GLN A 157 -15.02 12.28 -12.35
C GLN A 157 -14.28 11.62 -11.19
N GLN A 158 -13.83 12.39 -10.21
CA GLN A 158 -13.14 11.86 -9.03
C GLN A 158 -14.06 10.98 -8.15
N LEU A 159 -15.32 11.34 -8.00
CA LEU A 159 -16.30 10.56 -7.24
C LEU A 159 -16.73 9.27 -7.96
N ASN A 160 -16.81 9.28 -9.28
CA ASN A 160 -17.18 8.09 -10.07
C ASN A 160 -16.08 7.02 -10.12
N LEU A 161 -14.86 7.35 -9.70
CA LEU A 161 -13.78 6.36 -9.56
C LEU A 161 -14.02 5.40 -8.39
N ASP A 162 -14.97 5.73 -7.50
CA ASP A 162 -15.28 4.95 -6.32
C ASP A 162 -16.58 4.16 -6.50
N THR A 163 -16.46 3.01 -7.15
CA THR A 163 -17.62 2.15 -7.44
C THR A 163 -18.07 1.31 -6.24
N ASP A 164 -17.20 1.09 -5.25
CA ASP A 164 -17.49 0.22 -4.11
C ASP A 164 -18.23 0.93 -2.97
N ASN A 165 -18.07 2.24 -2.82
CA ASN A 165 -18.79 3.07 -1.84
C ASN A 165 -20.05 3.75 -2.42
N GLY A 166 -20.75 3.05 -3.30
CA GLY A 166 -21.81 3.57 -4.17
C GLY A 166 -22.92 4.40 -3.51
N SER A 167 -23.22 4.23 -2.21
CA SER A 167 -24.31 4.98 -1.56
C SER A 167 -23.88 6.40 -1.16
N LEU A 168 -22.76 6.58 -0.47
CA LEU A 168 -22.28 7.89 0.00
C LEU A 168 -21.73 8.76 -1.13
N ALA A 169 -20.94 8.21 -2.03
CA ALA A 169 -20.46 8.92 -3.21
C ALA A 169 -21.65 9.41 -4.06
N ASN A 170 -22.68 8.59 -4.25
CA ASN A 170 -23.88 8.96 -4.99
C ASN A 170 -24.68 10.08 -4.30
N GLU A 171 -24.75 10.09 -2.97
CA GLU A 171 -25.37 11.17 -2.22
C GLU A 171 -24.61 12.50 -2.38
N VAL A 172 -23.28 12.45 -2.31
CA VAL A 172 -22.41 13.61 -2.56
C VAL A 172 -22.64 14.14 -3.98
N VAL A 173 -22.64 13.28 -5.00
CA VAL A 173 -22.91 13.66 -6.40
C VAL A 173 -24.29 14.30 -6.54
N LYS A 174 -25.32 13.70 -5.94
CA LYS A 174 -26.71 14.23 -5.99
C LYS A 174 -26.78 15.66 -5.40
N ASN A 175 -26.18 15.87 -4.23
CA ASN A 175 -26.23 17.16 -3.58
C ASN A 175 -25.30 18.19 -4.25
N ALA A 176 -24.16 17.78 -4.79
CA ALA A 176 -23.33 18.65 -5.64
C ALA A 176 -24.07 19.10 -6.89
N LYS A 177 -24.86 18.21 -7.53
CA LYS A 177 -25.72 18.57 -8.67
C LYS A 177 -26.83 19.56 -8.29
N LEU A 178 -27.45 19.38 -7.12
CA LEU A 178 -28.46 20.34 -6.61
C LEU A 178 -27.81 21.70 -6.30
N LEU A 179 -26.62 21.71 -5.71
CA LEU A 179 -25.87 22.94 -5.47
C LEU A 179 -25.49 23.64 -6.78
N LEU A 180 -25.01 22.93 -7.78
CA LEU A 180 -24.74 23.45 -9.12
C LEU A 180 -25.96 24.13 -9.73
N MET A 181 -27.13 23.48 -9.65
CA MET A 181 -28.38 24.02 -10.20
C MET A 181 -28.83 25.28 -9.46
N SER A 182 -28.73 25.27 -8.12
CA SER A 182 -29.05 26.39 -7.27
C SER A 182 -28.13 27.59 -7.51
N ALA A 183 -26.84 27.38 -7.57
CA ALA A 183 -25.83 28.40 -7.85
C ALA A 183 -26.04 29.04 -9.24
N THR A 184 -26.31 28.23 -10.26
CA THR A 184 -26.59 28.71 -11.63
C THR A 184 -27.87 29.55 -11.65
N LYS A 185 -28.93 29.12 -10.95
CA LYS A 185 -30.18 29.86 -10.82
C LYS A 185 -29.96 31.20 -10.15
N LEU A 186 -29.15 31.22 -9.08
CA LEU A 186 -28.84 32.47 -8.33
C LEU A 186 -28.09 33.47 -9.23
N ILE A 187 -27.09 33.03 -9.99
CA ILE A 187 -26.35 33.86 -10.95
C ILE A 187 -27.31 34.45 -12.01
N LEU A 188 -28.17 33.61 -12.59
CA LEU A 188 -29.16 34.05 -13.59
C LEU A 188 -30.11 35.06 -13.02
N SER A 189 -30.63 34.88 -11.80
CA SER A 189 -31.52 35.82 -11.14
C SER A 189 -30.85 37.17 -10.99
N PHE A 190 -29.62 37.22 -10.49
CA PHE A 190 -28.87 38.49 -10.36
C PHE A 190 -28.58 39.12 -11.73
N THR A 191 -28.38 38.33 -12.78
CA THR A 191 -28.14 38.87 -14.12
C THR A 191 -29.36 39.47 -14.76
N ILE A 192 -30.54 38.83 -14.59
CA ILE A 192 -31.81 39.27 -15.18
C ILE A 192 -32.32 40.52 -14.48
N ASP A 193 -32.22 40.56 -13.15
CA ASP A 193 -32.82 41.63 -12.31
C ASP A 193 -31.92 42.85 -12.12
N LYS A 194 -30.76 42.83 -12.81
CA LYS A 194 -29.79 43.89 -12.69
C LYS A 194 -30.35 45.25 -13.14
N GLY A 195 -30.23 46.25 -12.25
CA GLY A 195 -30.69 47.60 -12.50
C GLY A 195 -32.22 47.79 -12.36
N ARG A 196 -32.96 46.74 -11.99
CA ARG A 196 -34.38 46.84 -11.67
C ARG A 196 -34.58 47.06 -10.17
N THR A 197 -35.56 47.93 -9.81
CA THR A 197 -36.08 48.01 -8.44
C THR A 197 -36.91 46.76 -8.16
N LEU A 198 -36.35 45.84 -7.34
CA LEU A 198 -37.03 44.62 -6.95
C LEU A 198 -38.24 44.94 -6.06
N ASP A 199 -39.39 44.34 -6.35
CA ASP A 199 -40.53 44.37 -5.45
C ASP A 199 -40.30 43.49 -4.21
N GLU A 200 -41.14 43.59 -3.19
CA GLU A 200 -40.97 42.85 -1.95
C GLU A 200 -41.11 41.33 -2.16
N LYS A 201 -41.87 40.89 -3.13
CA LYS A 201 -42.01 39.47 -3.48
C LYS A 201 -40.74 38.93 -4.06
N GLN A 202 -40.11 39.66 -4.98
CA GLN A 202 -38.82 39.29 -5.57
C GLN A 202 -37.71 39.26 -4.53
N LYS A 203 -37.67 40.23 -3.63
CA LYS A 203 -36.71 40.22 -2.50
C LYS A 203 -36.89 39.00 -1.60
N GLU A 204 -38.10 38.56 -1.35
CA GLU A 204 -38.37 37.37 -0.55
C GLU A 204 -37.97 36.09 -1.29
N GLU A 205 -38.21 36.00 -2.59
CA GLU A 205 -37.72 34.89 -3.44
C GLU A 205 -36.20 34.81 -3.42
N TYR A 206 -35.49 35.93 -3.45
CA TYR A 206 -34.03 35.96 -3.30
C TYR A 206 -33.58 35.44 -1.93
N ARG A 207 -34.19 35.93 -0.85
CA ARG A 207 -33.87 35.48 0.51
C ARG A 207 -34.04 33.95 0.64
N GLN A 208 -35.13 33.43 0.09
CA GLN A 208 -35.40 31.99 0.10
C GLN A 208 -34.38 31.21 -0.73
N THR A 209 -34.01 31.72 -1.91
CA THR A 209 -32.99 31.09 -2.77
C THR A 209 -31.61 31.06 -2.08
N VAL A 210 -31.19 32.16 -1.49
CA VAL A 210 -29.95 32.27 -0.70
C VAL A 210 -29.98 31.31 0.49
N LYS A 211 -31.09 31.27 1.24
CA LYS A 211 -31.22 30.35 2.37
C LYS A 211 -31.12 28.88 1.93
N MET A 212 -31.77 28.53 0.83
CA MET A 212 -31.69 27.18 0.27
C MET A 212 -30.26 26.85 -0.18
N GLN A 213 -29.57 27.80 -0.81
CA GLN A 213 -28.16 27.63 -1.23
C GLN A 213 -27.27 27.32 -0.03
N LEU A 214 -27.36 28.11 1.05
CA LEU A 214 -26.57 27.88 2.27
C LEU A 214 -26.86 26.51 2.92
N GLN A 215 -28.12 26.07 2.92
CA GLN A 215 -28.48 24.75 3.44
C GLN A 215 -27.90 23.62 2.61
N LEU A 216 -27.88 23.79 1.27
CA LEU A 216 -27.26 22.82 0.37
C LEU A 216 -25.73 22.77 0.55
N GLU A 217 -25.09 23.94 0.74
CA GLU A 217 -23.64 24.01 1.04
C GLU A 217 -23.29 23.25 2.32
N GLU A 218 -24.01 23.49 3.40
CA GLU A 218 -23.82 22.83 4.70
C GLU A 218 -24.03 21.31 4.57
N THR A 219 -25.11 20.90 3.91
CA THR A 219 -25.43 19.49 3.72
C THR A 219 -24.37 18.78 2.90
N LEU A 220 -23.95 19.39 1.80
CA LEU A 220 -22.91 18.83 0.93
C LEU A 220 -21.58 18.71 1.65
N CYS A 221 -21.14 19.75 2.37
CA CYS A 221 -19.93 19.70 3.19
C CYS A 221 -19.96 18.55 4.18
N LYS A 222 -21.04 18.41 4.94
CA LYS A 222 -21.17 17.34 5.93
C LYS A 222 -21.06 15.95 5.29
N GLN A 223 -21.75 15.73 4.18
CA GLN A 223 -21.71 14.44 3.49
C GLN A 223 -20.36 14.15 2.87
N PHE A 224 -19.72 15.15 2.27
CA PHE A 224 -18.39 15.01 1.69
C PHE A 224 -17.35 14.65 2.76
N TYR A 225 -17.35 15.32 3.90
CA TYR A 225 -16.42 14.97 4.99
C TYR A 225 -16.72 13.61 5.61
N THR A 226 -17.98 13.18 5.67
CA THR A 226 -18.33 11.82 6.08
C THR A 226 -17.74 10.80 5.12
N TYR A 227 -17.89 11.02 3.81
CA TYR A 227 -17.33 10.18 2.77
C TYR A 227 -15.78 10.11 2.83
N LEU A 228 -15.12 11.27 2.99
CA LEU A 228 -13.65 11.30 3.17
C LEU A 228 -13.19 10.50 4.40
N THR A 229 -13.94 10.59 5.50
CA THR A 229 -13.61 9.83 6.72
C THR A 229 -13.69 8.33 6.49
N GLU A 230 -14.60 7.85 5.65
CA GLU A 230 -14.68 6.43 5.29
C GLU A 230 -13.51 6.01 4.40
N LEU A 231 -13.16 6.82 3.39
CA LEU A 231 -11.97 6.56 2.58
C LEU A 231 -10.68 6.51 3.41
N GLU A 232 -10.55 7.41 4.40
CA GLU A 232 -9.41 7.39 5.32
C GLU A 232 -9.38 6.16 6.22
N LYS A 233 -10.53 5.65 6.65
CA LYS A 233 -10.62 4.39 7.39
C LYS A 233 -10.20 3.21 6.52
N GLU A 234 -10.66 3.14 5.27
CA GLU A 234 -10.25 2.10 4.33
C GLU A 234 -8.74 2.14 4.06
N ARG A 235 -8.18 3.32 3.81
CA ARG A 235 -6.73 3.48 3.70
C ARG A 235 -5.99 3.00 4.95
N ASN A 236 -6.50 3.34 6.13
CA ASN A 236 -5.87 2.96 7.39
C ASN A 236 -5.98 1.44 7.64
N SER A 237 -7.04 0.77 7.17
CA SER A 237 -7.15 -0.68 7.28
C SER A 237 -6.01 -1.40 6.54
N LEU A 238 -5.52 -0.85 5.43
CA LEU A 238 -4.34 -1.38 4.72
C LEU A 238 -3.07 -1.40 5.58
N ILE A 239 -3.00 -0.54 6.59
CA ILE A 239 -1.84 -0.46 7.52
C ILE A 239 -1.97 -1.49 8.64
N PHE A 240 -3.19 -1.72 9.14
CA PHE A 240 -3.43 -2.48 10.36
C PHE A 240 -3.88 -3.92 10.12
N GLU A 241 -4.37 -4.24 8.93
CA GLU A 241 -4.74 -5.61 8.57
C GLU A 241 -3.51 -6.37 8.05
N ASN A 242 -3.31 -7.59 8.59
CA ASN A 242 -2.23 -8.48 8.14
C ASN A 242 -2.65 -9.18 6.84
N TYR A 243 -2.61 -8.46 5.74
CA TYR A 243 -2.82 -9.04 4.42
C TYR A 243 -1.65 -9.93 4.01
N THR A 244 -1.96 -11.05 3.41
CA THR A 244 -0.97 -11.89 2.72
C THR A 244 -0.53 -11.22 1.41
N LEU A 245 0.64 -11.61 0.89
CA LEU A 245 1.15 -11.07 -0.39
C LEU A 245 0.15 -11.27 -1.53
N ASP A 246 -0.53 -12.42 -1.58
CA ASP A 246 -1.52 -12.74 -2.61
C ASP A 246 -2.75 -11.85 -2.52
N GLU A 247 -3.24 -11.58 -1.31
CA GLU A 247 -4.36 -10.66 -1.06
C GLU A 247 -4.02 -9.23 -1.44
N LEU A 248 -2.83 -8.74 -1.05
CA LEU A 248 -2.35 -7.41 -1.45
C LEU A 248 -2.23 -7.27 -2.97
N GLN A 249 -1.70 -8.27 -3.66
CA GLN A 249 -1.61 -8.25 -5.12
C GLN A 249 -2.98 -8.28 -5.79
N ALA A 250 -3.94 -9.03 -5.25
CA ALA A 250 -5.30 -9.07 -5.76
C ALA A 250 -5.98 -7.70 -5.63
N ILE A 251 -5.89 -7.05 -4.46
CA ILE A 251 -6.43 -5.71 -4.20
C ILE A 251 -5.78 -4.68 -5.15
N TYR A 252 -4.46 -4.74 -5.31
CA TYR A 252 -3.72 -3.82 -6.18
C TYR A 252 -4.16 -3.95 -7.64
N ARG A 253 -4.24 -5.17 -8.19
CA ARG A 253 -4.70 -5.43 -9.56
C ARG A 253 -6.13 -4.96 -9.78
N GLN A 254 -7.00 -5.16 -8.81
CA GLN A 254 -8.38 -4.70 -8.90
C GLN A 254 -8.44 -3.18 -9.03
N LYS A 255 -7.66 -2.45 -8.22
CA LYS A 255 -7.59 -0.98 -8.27
C LYS A 255 -7.00 -0.45 -9.59
N GLU A 256 -5.95 -1.08 -10.13
CA GLU A 256 -5.40 -0.71 -11.45
C GLU A 256 -6.44 -0.86 -12.58
N LEU A 257 -7.20 -1.96 -12.59
CA LEU A 257 -8.25 -2.20 -13.57
C LEU A 257 -9.37 -1.14 -13.53
N TYR A 258 -9.72 -0.63 -12.35
CA TYR A 258 -10.68 0.47 -12.22
C TYR A 258 -10.15 1.77 -12.79
N GLN A 259 -8.87 2.07 -12.59
CA GLN A 259 -8.25 3.29 -13.13
C GLN A 259 -8.15 3.28 -14.66
N GLU A 260 -7.76 2.17 -15.27
CA GLU A 260 -7.74 2.05 -16.73
C GLU A 260 -9.14 2.23 -17.35
N LYS A 261 -10.19 1.78 -16.67
CA LYS A 261 -11.58 2.00 -17.11
C LYS A 261 -12.04 3.45 -16.96
N ALA A 262 -11.52 4.17 -15.99
CA ALA A 262 -11.89 5.57 -15.75
C ALA A 262 -11.17 6.55 -16.68
N GLN A 263 -10.04 6.15 -17.29
CA GLN A 263 -9.28 6.95 -18.26
C GLN A 263 -9.77 6.79 -19.71
N LYS A 264 -10.63 5.81 -19.97
CA LYS A 264 -11.31 5.59 -21.27
C LYS A 264 -12.69 6.19 -21.28
#